data_d52c2f7ae232c226c5b38fd1dd93d34e
#
_entry.id   d52c2f7ae232c226c5b38fd1dd93d34e
#
_cell.length_a   1.000
_cell.length_b   1.000
_cell.length_c   1.000
_cell.angle_alpha   90.00
_cell.angle_beta   90.00
_cell.angle_gamma   90.00
#
_symmetry.space_group_name_H-M   'P 1'
#
loop_
_entity.id
_entity.type
_entity.pdbx_description
1 polymer ?
#
loop_
_entity_poly.entity_id
_entity_poly.type
_entity_poly.pdbx_seq_one_letter_code
_entity_poly.pdbx_strand_id
1 'polypeptide(L)'
;MSNASDREDPPLLRTIGIVAAGTALYVAGSWLVQDRYYQLILTIVPIWAAVGVAFNLFSGYSGLLSFGHAAFFGIGAYTVALLLVMAGVSPWLGVVVAGAVGGLAGLVIGYPTFRLRGHYFALAMLAYPLVLLYLFQWLGYQEVSLPMVRESAGAYMQFADQRIYILIASLLLAGSLAINLIVARSRFGLSLLAIKQNEPAAMAAGINPLVWKLKAIMLSASLTAILGGFYAVVQLIVTPESVFGLLVSSRALIVTLFGGIGTVAGPVVGALVLIPLGEILHVQLAHVLPGIQGVVLGIAIIAVVLLAPEGILPWVLARMRRKDVTPAAGALQLDSVPFVRKAAAEPREPGASILEVRDISIAFGGLQALQNVSFDAHAGEILGIIGPNGAGKTTLFNVLNGFIAPNKGRVRFQEQELIGKPAFEICRAGIGRTFQIVRPFAGLSVLRNVVVGAFAHQADQAAAYEQALRALNSVGLASRQYVLASSLTTIELRLMELARALASGPRLLLLDEILAGLGAGEVEHMLRAIESIRREGVTIVIIEHTMHAMVRLADRLLVLDHGEVLATGEPQKVINLPAVIEAYLGKRWAARAAA
;
A
#
# COMPACT_ATOMS: atom_id res chain seq x y z
N MET A 1 25.85 6.21 -14.18
CA MET A 1 24.89 5.09 -13.98
C MET A 1 23.51 5.72 -13.81
N SER A 2 22.61 5.62 -14.81
CA SER A 2 21.22 6.10 -14.67
C SER A 2 20.53 5.22 -13.63
N ASN A 3 19.88 5.82 -12.64
CA ASN A 3 19.13 5.09 -11.62
C ASN A 3 18.14 4.14 -12.27
N ALA A 4 18.06 2.89 -11.81
CA ALA A 4 17.13 1.88 -12.32
C ALA A 4 15.65 2.34 -12.22
N SER A 5 15.34 3.26 -11.28
CA SER A 5 14.04 3.93 -11.15
C SER A 5 13.68 4.82 -12.36
N ASP A 6 14.68 5.39 -13.06
CA ASP A 6 14.47 6.33 -14.16
C ASP A 6 14.07 5.65 -15.47
N ARG A 7 14.21 4.32 -15.55
CA ARG A 7 13.82 3.55 -16.74
C ARG A 7 12.34 3.18 -16.78
N GLU A 8 11.68 3.17 -15.63
CA GLU A 8 10.23 2.87 -15.54
C GLU A 8 9.36 4.13 -15.66
N ASP A 9 9.82 5.26 -15.15
CA ASP A 9 9.08 6.53 -15.14
C ASP A 9 9.88 7.66 -15.81
N PRO A 10 9.22 8.60 -16.52
CA PRO A 10 9.90 9.77 -17.08
C PRO A 10 10.54 10.61 -15.95
N PRO A 11 11.64 11.34 -16.20
CA PRO A 11 12.32 12.14 -15.17
C PRO A 11 11.36 13.05 -14.41
N LEU A 12 11.51 13.11 -13.07
CA LEU A 12 10.63 13.90 -12.20
C LEU A 12 10.54 15.37 -12.64
N LEU A 13 11.66 15.98 -12.99
CA LEU A 13 11.73 17.37 -13.49
C LEU A 13 10.92 17.57 -14.77
N ARG A 14 10.95 16.61 -15.70
CA ARG A 14 10.15 16.67 -16.93
C ARG A 14 8.65 16.63 -16.61
N THR A 15 8.24 15.78 -15.67
CA THR A 15 6.83 15.65 -15.28
C THR A 15 6.35 16.91 -14.53
N ILE A 16 7.17 17.48 -13.63
CA ILE A 16 6.88 18.77 -12.97
C ILE A 16 6.79 19.89 -14.01
N GLY A 17 7.68 19.91 -15.00
CA GLY A 17 7.63 20.85 -16.11
C GLY A 17 6.32 20.76 -16.90
N ILE A 18 5.79 19.57 -17.15
CA ILE A 18 4.49 19.37 -17.81
C ILE A 18 3.34 19.93 -16.95
N VAL A 19 3.38 19.68 -15.62
CA VAL A 19 2.40 20.24 -14.68
C VAL A 19 2.45 21.78 -14.69
N ALA A 20 3.64 22.36 -14.63
CA ALA A 20 3.82 23.82 -14.66
C ALA A 20 3.33 24.43 -15.99
N ALA A 21 3.66 23.80 -17.11
CA ALA A 21 3.19 24.24 -18.45
C ALA A 21 1.66 24.13 -18.58
N GLY A 22 1.07 23.03 -18.11
CA GLY A 22 -0.39 22.86 -18.09
C GLY A 22 -1.09 23.91 -17.21
N THR A 23 -0.53 24.20 -16.04
CA THR A 23 -1.03 25.24 -15.13
C THR A 23 -0.94 26.62 -15.78
N ALA A 24 0.20 26.95 -16.40
CA ALA A 24 0.39 28.23 -17.10
C ALA A 24 -0.60 28.38 -18.28
N LEU A 25 -0.80 27.31 -19.05
CA LEU A 25 -1.77 27.30 -20.16
C LEU A 25 -3.21 27.50 -19.66
N TYR A 26 -3.58 26.84 -18.55
CA TYR A 26 -4.91 27.01 -17.95
C TYR A 26 -5.13 28.44 -17.47
N VAL A 27 -4.18 29.04 -16.77
CA VAL A 27 -4.22 30.44 -16.31
C VAL A 27 -4.27 31.37 -17.52
N ALA A 28 -3.41 31.18 -18.53
CA ALA A 28 -3.43 32.01 -19.74
C ALA A 28 -4.77 31.93 -20.48
N GLY A 29 -5.34 30.72 -20.61
CA GLY A 29 -6.65 30.50 -21.20
C GLY A 29 -7.78 31.22 -20.44
N SER A 30 -7.68 31.33 -19.12
CA SER A 30 -8.67 32.03 -18.30
C SER A 30 -8.76 33.54 -18.60
N TRP A 31 -7.69 34.13 -19.15
CA TRP A 31 -7.68 35.55 -19.55
C TRP A 31 -8.55 35.86 -20.75
N LEU A 32 -8.86 34.85 -21.57
CA LEU A 32 -9.78 34.99 -22.71
C LEU A 32 -11.24 35.06 -22.27
N VAL A 33 -11.54 34.61 -21.04
CA VAL A 33 -12.89 34.60 -20.50
C VAL A 33 -13.16 35.90 -19.73
N GLN A 34 -14.17 36.67 -20.15
CA GLN A 34 -14.53 37.95 -19.53
C GLN A 34 -15.74 37.84 -18.62
N ASP A 35 -16.61 36.89 -18.84
CA ASP A 35 -17.81 36.67 -18.04
C ASP A 35 -17.47 36.15 -16.64
N ARG A 36 -17.97 36.83 -15.61
CA ARG A 36 -17.69 36.53 -14.19
C ARG A 36 -18.19 35.14 -13.76
N TYR A 37 -19.30 34.68 -14.33
CA TYR A 37 -19.84 33.36 -14.02
C TYR A 37 -18.87 32.25 -14.49
N TYR A 38 -18.39 32.35 -15.72
CA TYR A 38 -17.40 31.38 -16.22
C TYR A 38 -16.05 31.49 -15.52
N GLN A 39 -15.65 32.71 -15.10
CA GLN A 39 -14.44 32.89 -14.26
C GLN A 39 -14.58 32.20 -12.90
N LEU A 40 -15.78 32.19 -12.29
CA LEU A 40 -16.05 31.44 -11.06
C LEU A 40 -15.91 29.93 -11.31
N ILE A 41 -16.51 29.40 -12.37
CA ILE A 41 -16.33 27.99 -12.76
C ILE A 41 -14.84 27.65 -12.92
N LEU A 42 -14.08 28.49 -13.62
CA LEU A 42 -12.63 28.32 -13.79
C LEU A 42 -11.86 28.42 -12.47
N THR A 43 -12.40 29.06 -11.43
CA THR A 43 -11.81 29.05 -10.08
C THR A 43 -12.14 27.74 -9.35
N ILE A 44 -13.36 27.23 -9.49
CA ILE A 44 -13.85 26.05 -8.77
C ILE A 44 -13.23 24.75 -9.31
N VAL A 45 -13.00 24.67 -10.62
CA VAL A 45 -12.39 23.49 -11.27
C VAL A 45 -11.05 23.10 -10.65
N PRO A 46 -10.01 23.96 -10.56
CA PRO A 46 -8.75 23.59 -9.95
C PRO A 46 -8.85 23.32 -8.44
N ILE A 47 -9.79 23.94 -7.71
CA ILE A 47 -10.05 23.61 -6.30
C ILE A 47 -10.49 22.15 -6.18
N TRP A 48 -11.55 21.73 -6.91
CA TRP A 48 -12.03 20.35 -6.85
C TRP A 48 -11.07 19.35 -7.46
N ALA A 49 -10.30 19.73 -8.48
CA ALA A 49 -9.20 18.93 -8.98
C ALA A 49 -8.17 18.66 -7.87
N ALA A 50 -7.77 19.69 -7.13
CA ALA A 50 -6.80 19.57 -6.04
C ALA A 50 -7.35 18.77 -4.85
N VAL A 51 -8.65 18.94 -4.51
CA VAL A 51 -9.33 18.10 -3.51
C VAL A 51 -9.35 16.63 -3.96
N GLY A 52 -9.64 16.37 -5.25
CA GLY A 52 -9.56 15.03 -5.83
C GLY A 52 -8.14 14.46 -5.79
N VAL A 53 -7.10 15.26 -6.04
CA VAL A 53 -5.69 14.86 -5.91
C VAL A 53 -5.34 14.54 -4.47
N ALA A 54 -5.80 15.34 -3.49
CA ALA A 54 -5.61 15.09 -2.07
C ALA A 54 -6.34 13.81 -1.62
N PHE A 55 -7.57 13.59 -2.08
CA PHE A 55 -8.33 12.37 -1.88
C PHE A 55 -7.61 11.14 -2.46
N ASN A 56 -7.10 11.26 -3.69
CA ASN A 56 -6.38 10.20 -4.40
C ASN A 56 -5.09 9.79 -3.68
N LEU A 57 -4.39 10.75 -3.06
CA LEU A 57 -3.17 10.49 -2.30
C LEU A 57 -3.41 9.49 -1.16
N PHE A 58 -4.57 9.56 -0.49
CA PHE A 58 -4.95 8.57 0.52
C PHE A 58 -5.68 7.38 -0.11
N SER A 59 -6.86 7.60 -0.70
CA SER A 59 -7.73 6.52 -1.16
C SER A 59 -7.17 5.78 -2.37
N GLY A 60 -6.51 6.48 -3.28
CA GLY A 60 -5.91 5.91 -4.48
C GLY A 60 -4.75 4.97 -4.19
N TYR A 61 -3.85 5.37 -3.27
CA TYR A 61 -2.66 4.59 -2.95
C TYR A 61 -2.87 3.57 -1.83
N SER A 62 -3.74 3.85 -0.83
CA SER A 62 -4.00 2.87 0.25
C SER A 62 -5.09 1.86 -0.08
N GLY A 63 -5.94 2.13 -1.08
CA GLY A 63 -7.10 1.31 -1.43
C GLY A 63 -8.29 1.45 -0.47
N LEU A 64 -8.21 2.33 0.52
CA LEU A 64 -9.27 2.58 1.48
C LEU A 64 -10.13 3.76 1.01
N LEU A 65 -11.39 3.52 0.66
CA LEU A 65 -12.31 4.59 0.26
C LEU A 65 -12.73 5.41 1.48
N SER A 66 -12.39 6.70 1.48
CA SER A 66 -12.68 7.62 2.58
C SER A 66 -13.85 8.54 2.25
N PHE A 67 -14.97 8.37 2.93
CA PHE A 67 -16.08 9.32 2.90
C PHE A 67 -15.90 10.48 3.91
N GLY A 68 -14.78 10.51 4.62
CA GLY A 68 -14.51 11.51 5.67
C GLY A 68 -13.82 12.78 5.19
N HIS A 69 -13.51 12.94 3.89
CA HIS A 69 -12.78 14.11 3.41
C HIS A 69 -13.53 15.44 3.60
N ALA A 70 -14.88 15.42 3.63
CA ALA A 70 -15.66 16.59 4.01
C ALA A 70 -15.33 17.09 5.43
N ALA A 71 -15.01 16.19 6.37
CA ALA A 71 -14.59 16.61 7.71
C ALA A 71 -13.34 17.50 7.66
N PHE A 72 -12.32 17.08 6.90
CA PHE A 72 -11.07 17.84 6.77
C PHE A 72 -11.26 19.14 5.97
N PHE A 73 -12.08 19.10 4.93
CA PHE A 73 -12.44 20.27 4.13
C PHE A 73 -13.15 21.33 4.99
N GLY A 74 -14.15 20.92 5.75
CA GLY A 74 -14.91 21.80 6.62
C GLY A 74 -14.08 22.33 7.80
N ILE A 75 -13.24 21.48 8.44
CA ILE A 75 -12.28 21.94 9.47
C ILE A 75 -11.42 23.07 8.90
N GLY A 76 -10.88 22.90 7.67
CA GLY A 76 -10.07 23.92 7.03
C GLY A 76 -10.86 25.21 6.77
N ALA A 77 -12.07 25.10 6.23
CA ALA A 77 -12.95 26.23 5.95
C ALA A 77 -13.28 27.04 7.22
N TYR A 78 -13.71 26.36 8.28
CA TYR A 78 -14.02 27.02 9.55
C TYR A 78 -12.77 27.54 10.26
N THR A 79 -11.61 26.89 10.14
CA THR A 79 -10.37 27.42 10.70
C THR A 79 -10.05 28.80 10.11
N VAL A 80 -10.09 28.94 8.79
CA VAL A 80 -9.84 30.23 8.13
C VAL A 80 -10.92 31.26 8.47
N ALA A 81 -12.20 30.86 8.39
CA ALA A 81 -13.31 31.77 8.64
C ALA A 81 -13.31 32.30 10.09
N LEU A 82 -13.15 31.42 11.09
CA LEU A 82 -13.16 31.82 12.50
C LEU A 82 -11.89 32.61 12.89
N LEU A 83 -10.72 32.27 12.39
CA LEU A 83 -9.50 33.04 12.62
C LEU A 83 -9.63 34.46 12.05
N LEU A 84 -10.26 34.61 10.89
CA LEU A 84 -10.48 35.94 10.30
C LEU A 84 -11.53 36.73 11.10
N VAL A 85 -12.69 36.12 11.39
CA VAL A 85 -13.82 36.83 12.04
C VAL A 85 -13.53 37.16 13.51
N MET A 86 -12.92 36.22 14.27
CA MET A 86 -12.73 36.36 15.71
C MET A 86 -11.40 37.03 16.07
N ALA A 87 -10.34 36.77 15.31
CA ALA A 87 -8.98 37.22 15.63
C ALA A 87 -8.39 38.17 14.60
N GLY A 88 -9.11 38.52 13.51
CA GLY A 88 -8.61 39.38 12.46
C GLY A 88 -7.38 38.84 11.70
N VAL A 89 -7.12 37.53 11.82
CA VAL A 89 -5.95 36.88 11.20
C VAL A 89 -6.15 36.82 9.68
N SER A 90 -5.11 37.21 8.94
CA SER A 90 -5.12 37.13 7.48
C SER A 90 -5.37 35.69 6.99
N PRO A 91 -6.23 35.49 5.96
CA PRO A 91 -6.48 34.19 5.37
C PRO A 91 -5.22 33.49 4.82
N TRP A 92 -4.17 34.23 4.45
CA TRP A 92 -2.89 33.65 4.05
C TRP A 92 -2.27 32.79 5.17
N LEU A 93 -2.26 33.32 6.39
CA LEU A 93 -1.82 32.58 7.56
C LEU A 93 -2.87 31.52 7.97
N GLY A 94 -4.16 31.90 7.88
CA GLY A 94 -5.29 31.01 8.18
C GLY A 94 -5.24 29.70 7.38
N VAL A 95 -4.92 29.76 6.09
CA VAL A 95 -4.79 28.57 5.22
C VAL A 95 -3.62 27.66 5.66
N VAL A 96 -2.49 28.23 6.10
CA VAL A 96 -1.37 27.45 6.63
C VAL A 96 -1.76 26.76 7.93
N VAL A 97 -2.42 27.49 8.85
CA VAL A 97 -2.95 26.94 10.10
C VAL A 97 -3.98 25.84 9.83
N ALA A 98 -4.89 26.06 8.86
CA ALA A 98 -5.87 25.08 8.43
C ALA A 98 -5.21 23.76 7.98
N GLY A 99 -4.10 23.84 7.25
CA GLY A 99 -3.31 22.67 6.87
C GLY A 99 -2.77 21.89 8.07
N ALA A 100 -2.24 22.60 9.08
CA ALA A 100 -1.74 21.96 10.30
C ALA A 100 -2.87 21.32 11.12
N VAL A 101 -3.98 22.04 11.32
CA VAL A 101 -5.16 21.56 12.05
C VAL A 101 -5.80 20.36 11.32
N GLY A 102 -5.92 20.45 9.98
CA GLY A 102 -6.43 19.35 9.16
C GLY A 102 -5.55 18.11 9.23
N GLY A 103 -4.23 18.27 9.18
CA GLY A 103 -3.28 17.16 9.35
C GLY A 103 -3.39 16.49 10.73
N LEU A 104 -3.53 17.28 11.80
CA LEU A 104 -3.76 16.79 13.15
C LEU A 104 -5.10 16.06 13.27
N ALA A 105 -6.17 16.63 12.70
CA ALA A 105 -7.48 15.98 12.63
C ALA A 105 -7.40 14.64 11.88
N GLY A 106 -6.61 14.57 10.80
CA GLY A 106 -6.33 13.34 10.08
C GLY A 106 -5.71 12.25 10.96
N LEU A 107 -4.79 12.60 11.86
CA LEU A 107 -4.21 11.67 12.84
C LEU A 107 -5.24 11.23 13.88
N VAL A 108 -5.98 12.18 14.47
CA VAL A 108 -6.98 11.90 15.51
C VAL A 108 -8.10 11.01 14.99
N ILE A 109 -8.60 11.28 13.80
CA ILE A 109 -9.65 10.48 13.15
C ILE A 109 -9.08 9.15 12.63
N GLY A 110 -7.91 9.18 12.01
CA GLY A 110 -7.31 8.00 11.37
C GLY A 110 -6.88 6.92 12.37
N TYR A 111 -6.32 7.29 13.51
CA TYR A 111 -5.77 6.31 14.46
C TYR A 111 -6.81 5.29 14.98
N PRO A 112 -7.99 5.69 15.48
CA PRO A 112 -9.01 4.72 15.88
C PRO A 112 -9.64 4.01 14.68
N THR A 113 -9.81 4.73 13.55
CA THR A 113 -10.54 4.21 12.39
C THR A 113 -9.76 3.11 11.66
N PHE A 114 -8.42 3.16 11.63
CA PHE A 114 -7.60 2.11 10.99
C PHE A 114 -7.55 0.79 11.76
N ARG A 115 -8.12 0.72 12.96
CA ARG A 115 -8.36 -0.55 13.68
C ARG A 115 -9.58 -1.30 13.13
N LEU A 116 -10.47 -0.58 12.45
CA LEU A 116 -11.65 -1.15 11.82
C LEU A 116 -11.29 -1.77 10.46
N ARG A 117 -12.00 -2.84 10.09
CA ARG A 117 -11.76 -3.56 8.83
C ARG A 117 -12.99 -3.48 7.90
N GLY A 118 -12.74 -3.54 6.59
CA GLY A 118 -13.79 -3.62 5.58
C GLY A 118 -14.80 -2.47 5.64
N HIS A 119 -16.08 -2.81 5.64
CA HIS A 119 -17.17 -1.83 5.58
C HIS A 119 -17.25 -0.92 6.82
N TYR A 120 -16.82 -1.40 7.99
CA TYR A 120 -16.84 -0.59 9.22
C TYR A 120 -15.90 0.62 9.13
N PHE A 121 -14.80 0.52 8.40
CA PHE A 121 -13.94 1.67 8.12
C PHE A 121 -14.69 2.75 7.34
N ALA A 122 -15.37 2.39 6.26
CA ALA A 122 -16.11 3.33 5.40
C ALA A 122 -17.26 4.02 6.16
N LEU A 123 -18.00 3.24 6.98
CA LEU A 123 -19.09 3.77 7.82
C LEU A 123 -18.58 4.74 8.89
N ALA A 124 -17.47 4.41 9.56
CA ALA A 124 -16.86 5.32 10.54
C ALA A 124 -16.41 6.62 9.87
N MET A 125 -15.75 6.53 8.69
CA MET A 125 -15.32 7.71 7.96
C MET A 125 -16.49 8.58 7.49
N LEU A 126 -17.65 8.00 7.19
CA LEU A 126 -18.86 8.74 6.85
C LEU A 126 -19.47 9.48 8.04
N ALA A 127 -19.32 8.93 9.25
CA ALA A 127 -19.90 9.53 10.46
C ALA A 127 -19.21 10.83 10.90
N TYR A 128 -17.88 10.96 10.71
CA TYR A 128 -17.13 12.13 11.18
C TYR A 128 -17.61 13.46 10.57
N PRO A 129 -17.83 13.60 9.26
CA PRO A 129 -18.39 14.83 8.70
C PRO A 129 -19.75 15.17 9.29
N LEU A 130 -20.62 14.18 9.49
CA LEU A 130 -21.96 14.39 10.08
C LEU A 130 -21.87 14.85 11.53
N VAL A 131 -20.99 14.25 12.34
CA VAL A 131 -20.76 14.69 13.72
C VAL A 131 -20.29 16.14 13.74
N LEU A 132 -19.33 16.52 12.89
CA LEU A 132 -18.84 17.89 12.81
C LEU A 132 -19.91 18.85 12.31
N LEU A 133 -20.72 18.46 11.32
CA LEU A 133 -21.84 19.25 10.83
C LEU A 133 -22.78 19.64 11.97
N TYR A 134 -23.30 18.66 12.72
CA TYR A 134 -24.20 18.93 13.83
C TYR A 134 -23.50 19.62 15.02
N LEU A 135 -22.22 19.34 15.27
CA LEU A 135 -21.44 20.03 16.30
C LEU A 135 -21.33 21.52 16.02
N PHE A 136 -20.98 21.91 14.78
CA PHE A 136 -20.87 23.33 14.41
C PHE A 136 -22.22 24.04 14.40
N GLN A 137 -23.31 23.36 14.01
CA GLN A 137 -24.68 23.88 14.17
C GLN A 137 -25.01 24.12 15.64
N TRP A 138 -24.70 23.14 16.52
CA TRP A 138 -24.98 23.26 17.96
C TRP A 138 -24.15 24.37 18.63
N LEU A 139 -22.92 24.58 18.20
CA LEU A 139 -22.06 25.67 18.66
C LEU A 139 -22.52 27.07 18.18
N GLY A 140 -23.54 27.14 17.33
CA GLY A 140 -24.06 28.40 16.80
C GLY A 140 -23.38 28.92 15.53
N TYR A 141 -22.45 28.15 14.94
CA TYR A 141 -21.77 28.52 13.70
C TYR A 141 -22.57 28.04 12.46
N GLN A 142 -23.88 28.34 12.42
CA GLN A 142 -24.75 27.92 11.31
C GLN A 142 -24.41 28.68 10.01
N GLU A 143 -24.00 29.94 10.12
CA GLU A 143 -23.52 30.75 9.00
C GLU A 143 -22.42 31.68 9.51
N VAL A 144 -21.26 31.57 8.86
CA VAL A 144 -20.11 32.44 9.13
C VAL A 144 -19.79 33.21 7.86
N SER A 145 -20.11 34.51 7.86
CA SER A 145 -19.81 35.41 6.76
C SER A 145 -18.47 36.09 6.99
N LEU A 146 -17.58 36.03 6.00
CA LEU A 146 -16.27 36.68 6.05
C LEU A 146 -16.42 38.20 5.84
N PRO A 147 -15.84 39.04 6.73
CA PRO A 147 -15.91 40.50 6.60
C PRO A 147 -15.18 40.98 5.35
N MET A 148 -15.79 41.91 4.62
CA MET A 148 -15.14 42.56 3.49
C MET A 148 -14.21 43.68 3.97
N VAL A 149 -12.89 43.50 3.78
CA VAL A 149 -11.85 44.49 4.18
C VAL A 149 -11.31 45.17 2.92
N ARG A 150 -11.95 46.28 2.53
CA ARG A 150 -11.63 46.99 1.28
C ARG A 150 -10.27 47.70 1.30
N GLU A 151 -9.83 48.20 2.47
CA GLU A 151 -8.60 49.01 2.60
C GLU A 151 -7.30 48.19 2.42
N SER A 152 -7.35 46.88 2.65
CA SER A 152 -6.19 45.96 2.53
C SER A 152 -6.56 44.63 1.87
N ALA A 153 -7.30 44.69 0.77
CA ALA A 153 -7.85 43.57 0.06
C ALA A 153 -6.84 42.44 -0.23
N GLY A 154 -5.62 42.77 -0.62
CA GLY A 154 -4.55 41.78 -0.89
C GLY A 154 -4.09 41.02 0.36
N ALA A 155 -4.02 41.70 1.53
CA ALA A 155 -3.65 41.08 2.79
C ALA A 155 -4.69 40.08 3.28
N TYR A 156 -5.96 40.24 2.89
CA TYR A 156 -7.09 39.39 3.27
C TYR A 156 -7.60 38.49 2.14
N MET A 157 -6.79 38.29 1.08
CA MET A 157 -7.16 37.48 -0.12
C MET A 157 -8.48 37.93 -0.77
N GLN A 158 -8.84 39.21 -0.70
CA GLN A 158 -10.08 39.75 -1.26
C GLN A 158 -9.77 40.59 -2.50
N PHE A 159 -9.72 39.93 -3.63
CA PHE A 159 -9.34 40.58 -4.89
C PHE A 159 -10.59 40.97 -5.68
N ALA A 160 -10.54 42.16 -6.31
CA ALA A 160 -11.60 42.62 -7.21
C ALA A 160 -11.63 41.83 -8.53
N ASP A 161 -10.45 41.36 -8.97
CA ASP A 161 -10.29 40.55 -10.18
C ASP A 161 -10.35 39.05 -9.84
N GLN A 162 -11.37 38.34 -10.36
CA GLN A 162 -11.56 36.91 -10.19
C GLN A 162 -10.38 36.08 -10.72
N ARG A 163 -9.62 36.60 -11.66
CA ARG A 163 -8.46 35.93 -12.26
C ARG A 163 -7.35 35.62 -11.24
N ILE A 164 -7.23 36.44 -10.19
CA ILE A 164 -6.27 36.18 -9.12
C ILE A 164 -6.65 34.93 -8.33
N TYR A 165 -7.94 34.70 -8.10
CA TYR A 165 -8.41 33.45 -7.47
C TYR A 165 -8.15 32.23 -8.36
N ILE A 166 -8.31 32.36 -9.70
CA ILE A 166 -7.95 31.29 -10.65
C ILE A 166 -6.46 30.97 -10.56
N LEU A 167 -5.60 31.99 -10.50
CA LEU A 167 -4.15 31.82 -10.35
C LEU A 167 -3.82 31.08 -9.04
N ILE A 168 -4.36 31.54 -7.90
CA ILE A 168 -4.10 30.91 -6.59
C ILE A 168 -4.61 29.46 -6.57
N ALA A 169 -5.84 29.20 -7.04
CA ALA A 169 -6.39 27.86 -7.15
C ALA A 169 -5.52 26.92 -8.01
N SER A 170 -5.04 27.45 -9.15
CA SER A 170 -4.16 26.71 -10.06
C SER A 170 -2.78 26.42 -9.45
N LEU A 171 -2.23 27.34 -8.67
CA LEU A 171 -0.99 27.11 -7.92
C LEU A 171 -1.17 26.09 -6.80
N LEU A 172 -2.30 26.10 -6.09
CA LEU A 172 -2.64 25.08 -5.09
C LEU A 172 -2.79 23.71 -5.73
N LEU A 173 -3.41 23.62 -6.90
CA LEU A 173 -3.50 22.39 -7.69
C LEU A 173 -2.11 21.92 -8.12
N ALA A 174 -1.28 22.80 -8.67
CA ALA A 174 0.08 22.45 -9.08
C ALA A 174 0.93 21.95 -7.89
N GLY A 175 0.83 22.61 -6.74
CA GLY A 175 1.46 22.17 -5.50
C GLY A 175 0.97 20.79 -5.04
N SER A 176 -0.34 20.55 -5.06
CA SER A 176 -0.95 19.25 -4.73
C SER A 176 -0.49 18.13 -5.69
N LEU A 177 -0.41 18.43 -6.99
CA LEU A 177 0.11 17.51 -8.00
C LEU A 177 1.61 17.23 -7.81
N ALA A 178 2.41 18.25 -7.50
CA ALA A 178 3.84 18.07 -7.22
C ALA A 178 4.07 17.16 -6.00
N ILE A 179 3.33 17.38 -4.92
CA ILE A 179 3.37 16.53 -3.72
C ILE A 179 2.96 15.10 -4.08
N ASN A 180 1.89 14.93 -4.84
CA ASN A 180 1.41 13.61 -5.28
C ASN A 180 2.46 12.89 -6.14
N LEU A 181 3.12 13.57 -7.07
CA LEU A 181 4.21 13.04 -7.90
C LEU A 181 5.41 12.59 -7.07
N ILE A 182 5.81 13.39 -6.08
CA ILE A 182 6.89 13.04 -5.15
C ILE A 182 6.52 11.79 -4.36
N VAL A 183 5.29 11.75 -3.81
CA VAL A 183 4.78 10.59 -3.07
C VAL A 183 4.75 9.35 -3.97
N ALA A 184 4.20 9.44 -5.18
CA ALA A 184 4.07 8.31 -6.11
C ALA A 184 5.42 7.63 -6.43
N ARG A 185 6.50 8.40 -6.46
CA ARG A 185 7.86 7.92 -6.80
C ARG A 185 8.72 7.58 -5.59
N SER A 186 8.23 7.88 -4.40
CA SER A 186 8.97 7.65 -3.16
C SER A 186 8.68 6.28 -2.56
N ARG A 187 9.53 5.90 -1.58
CA ARG A 187 9.26 4.77 -0.68
C ARG A 187 7.85 4.85 -0.08
N PHE A 188 7.36 6.07 0.20
CA PHE A 188 6.04 6.29 0.78
C PHE A 188 4.92 5.73 -0.13
N GLY A 189 4.89 6.15 -1.38
CA GLY A 189 3.88 5.70 -2.34
C GLY A 189 3.97 4.19 -2.61
N LEU A 190 5.21 3.66 -2.79
CA LEU A 190 5.41 2.25 -3.04
C LEU A 190 4.97 1.37 -1.85
N SER A 191 5.23 1.82 -0.61
CA SER A 191 4.74 1.12 0.59
C SER A 191 3.21 1.10 0.68
N LEU A 192 2.54 2.20 0.35
CA LEU A 192 1.07 2.26 0.31
C LEU A 192 0.47 1.36 -0.78
N LEU A 193 1.07 1.35 -1.97
CA LEU A 193 0.65 0.47 -3.06
C LEU A 193 0.82 -1.01 -2.69
N ALA A 194 1.89 -1.36 -2.01
CA ALA A 194 2.09 -2.72 -1.47
C ALA A 194 1.00 -3.08 -0.45
N ILE A 195 0.69 -2.19 0.50
CA ILE A 195 -0.39 -2.38 1.47
C ILE A 195 -1.74 -2.55 0.77
N LYS A 196 -2.03 -1.71 -0.24
CA LYS A 196 -3.28 -1.77 -1.03
C LYS A 196 -3.46 -3.12 -1.69
N GLN A 197 -2.40 -3.69 -2.27
CA GLN A 197 -2.49 -4.94 -3.02
C GLN A 197 -2.52 -6.17 -2.12
N ASN A 198 -1.66 -6.22 -1.09
CA ASN A 198 -1.63 -7.31 -0.13
C ASN A 198 -1.00 -6.88 1.21
N GLU A 199 -1.84 -6.50 2.18
CA GLU A 199 -1.39 -6.02 3.48
C GLU A 199 -0.55 -7.07 4.25
N PRO A 200 -0.93 -8.38 4.32
CA PRO A 200 -0.09 -9.40 4.94
C PRO A 200 1.28 -9.57 4.28
N ALA A 201 1.36 -9.53 2.94
CA ALA A 201 2.64 -9.59 2.24
C ALA A 201 3.51 -8.35 2.50
N ALA A 202 2.91 -7.17 2.59
CA ALA A 202 3.61 -5.95 2.95
C ALA A 202 4.15 -6.00 4.39
N MET A 203 3.37 -6.57 5.34
CA MET A 203 3.83 -6.79 6.72
C MET A 203 5.00 -7.77 6.79
N ALA A 204 4.93 -8.87 6.05
CA ALA A 204 6.03 -9.84 5.96
C ALA A 204 7.29 -9.26 5.29
N ALA A 205 7.15 -8.20 4.51
CA ALA A 205 8.25 -7.41 3.93
C ALA A 205 8.71 -6.24 4.82
N GLY A 206 8.34 -6.20 6.11
CA GLY A 206 8.80 -5.21 7.08
C GLY A 206 8.06 -3.86 7.07
N ILE A 207 6.94 -3.75 6.36
CA ILE A 207 6.13 -2.52 6.30
C ILE A 207 5.09 -2.51 7.43
N ASN A 208 5.06 -1.43 8.23
CA ASN A 208 4.00 -1.20 9.22
C ASN A 208 2.80 -0.51 8.57
N PRO A 209 1.65 -1.19 8.34
CA PRO A 209 0.52 -0.61 7.63
C PRO A 209 -0.09 0.59 8.36
N LEU A 210 -0.18 0.53 9.69
CA LEU A 210 -0.77 1.60 10.48
C LEU A 210 -0.02 2.93 10.31
N VAL A 211 1.31 2.89 10.43
CA VAL A 211 2.14 4.10 10.32
C VAL A 211 2.04 4.73 8.93
N TRP A 212 2.07 3.91 7.86
CA TRP A 212 1.99 4.42 6.51
C TRP A 212 0.59 4.96 6.16
N LYS A 213 -0.47 4.29 6.60
CA LYS A 213 -1.85 4.78 6.47
C LYS A 213 -2.07 6.09 7.23
N LEU A 214 -1.53 6.21 8.46
CA LEU A 214 -1.60 7.45 9.24
C LEU A 214 -0.87 8.62 8.57
N LYS A 215 0.33 8.39 8.04
CA LYS A 215 1.05 9.42 7.28
C LYS A 215 0.28 9.86 6.04
N ALA A 216 -0.36 8.91 5.35
CA ALA A 216 -1.15 9.20 4.15
C ALA A 216 -2.40 10.01 4.45
N ILE A 217 -3.17 9.65 5.48
CA ILE A 217 -4.37 10.41 5.85
C ILE A 217 -4.00 11.80 6.40
N MET A 218 -2.93 11.93 7.16
CA MET A 218 -2.44 13.20 7.67
C MET A 218 -2.11 14.17 6.52
N LEU A 219 -1.34 13.71 5.52
CA LEU A 219 -0.97 14.53 4.37
C LEU A 219 -2.18 14.88 3.50
N SER A 220 -3.05 13.90 3.23
CA SER A 220 -4.29 14.10 2.47
C SER A 220 -5.23 15.07 3.18
N ALA A 221 -5.42 14.92 4.48
CA ALA A 221 -6.27 15.80 5.31
C ALA A 221 -5.71 17.23 5.38
N SER A 222 -4.39 17.38 5.51
CA SER A 222 -3.71 18.69 5.48
C SER A 222 -3.98 19.43 4.17
N LEU A 223 -3.77 18.75 3.03
CA LEU A 223 -4.05 19.34 1.71
C LEU A 223 -5.54 19.66 1.55
N THR A 224 -6.42 18.77 1.96
CA THR A 224 -7.88 18.98 1.87
C THR A 224 -8.32 20.18 2.72
N ALA A 225 -7.75 20.35 3.92
CA ALA A 225 -8.05 21.48 4.80
C ALA A 225 -7.53 22.82 4.24
N ILE A 226 -6.34 22.84 3.65
CA ILE A 226 -5.82 24.01 2.92
C ILE A 226 -6.82 24.46 1.84
N LEU A 227 -7.31 23.49 1.04
CA LEU A 227 -8.26 23.75 -0.04
C LEU A 227 -9.63 24.17 0.48
N GLY A 228 -10.10 23.60 1.59
CA GLY A 228 -11.32 24.01 2.27
C GLY A 228 -11.22 25.44 2.81
N GLY A 229 -10.07 25.80 3.38
CA GLY A 229 -9.80 27.17 3.86
C GLY A 229 -9.77 28.19 2.71
N PHE A 230 -9.16 27.85 1.59
CA PHE A 230 -9.18 28.71 0.40
C PHE A 230 -10.59 28.79 -0.22
N TYR A 231 -11.34 27.69 -0.23
CA TYR A 231 -12.72 27.67 -0.70
C TYR A 231 -13.62 28.61 0.12
N ALA A 232 -13.44 28.68 1.45
CA ALA A 232 -14.15 29.62 2.31
C ALA A 232 -13.93 31.07 1.91
N VAL A 233 -12.70 31.44 1.52
CA VAL A 233 -12.37 32.79 1.04
C VAL A 233 -13.03 33.10 -0.31
N VAL A 234 -13.10 32.11 -1.20
CA VAL A 234 -13.76 32.26 -2.51
C VAL A 234 -15.27 32.43 -2.36
N GLN A 235 -15.88 31.68 -1.43
CA GLN A 235 -17.34 31.71 -1.24
C GLN A 235 -17.84 32.82 -0.34
N LEU A 236 -16.98 33.37 0.53
CA LEU A 236 -17.28 34.42 1.52
C LEU A 236 -18.29 34.03 2.61
N ILE A 237 -19.05 32.98 2.43
CA ILE A 237 -20.04 32.46 3.39
C ILE A 237 -19.78 30.97 3.58
N VAL A 238 -19.65 30.56 4.83
CA VAL A 238 -19.42 29.17 5.23
C VAL A 238 -20.57 28.69 6.07
N THR A 239 -21.22 27.61 5.63
CA THR A 239 -22.26 26.91 6.40
C THR A 239 -21.82 25.45 6.64
N PRO A 240 -22.25 24.79 7.72
CA PRO A 240 -21.90 23.39 7.98
C PRO A 240 -22.30 22.47 6.82
N GLU A 241 -23.46 22.69 6.19
CA GLU A 241 -23.94 21.90 5.06
C GLU A 241 -23.03 22.05 3.82
N SER A 242 -22.54 23.26 3.57
CA SER A 242 -21.71 23.53 2.38
C SER A 242 -20.33 22.92 2.44
N VAL A 243 -19.78 22.67 3.65
CA VAL A 243 -18.39 22.21 3.82
C VAL A 243 -18.26 20.83 4.50
N PHE A 244 -19.20 20.44 5.39
CA PHE A 244 -19.23 19.10 6.00
C PHE A 244 -20.23 18.17 5.34
N GLY A 245 -21.11 18.68 4.46
CA GLY A 245 -22.15 17.90 3.80
C GLY A 245 -21.58 16.72 3.01
N LEU A 246 -22.36 15.64 2.91
CA LEU A 246 -21.99 14.42 2.19
C LEU A 246 -21.60 14.68 0.72
N LEU A 247 -22.18 15.71 0.11
CA LEU A 247 -21.88 16.11 -1.28
C LEU A 247 -20.42 16.49 -1.48
N VAL A 248 -19.74 17.06 -0.47
CA VAL A 248 -18.31 17.41 -0.54
C VAL A 248 -17.44 16.17 -0.71
N SER A 249 -17.63 15.16 0.17
CA SER A 249 -16.92 13.88 0.05
C SER A 249 -17.27 13.14 -1.24
N SER A 250 -18.54 13.14 -1.61
CA SER A 250 -19.01 12.49 -2.85
C SER A 250 -18.41 13.15 -4.09
N ARG A 251 -18.33 14.48 -4.14
CA ARG A 251 -17.75 15.23 -5.26
C ARG A 251 -16.25 14.90 -5.41
N ALA A 252 -15.50 14.87 -4.31
CA ALA A 252 -14.08 14.47 -4.33
C ALA A 252 -13.89 13.03 -4.84
N LEU A 253 -14.72 12.09 -4.35
CA LEU A 253 -14.71 10.70 -4.78
C LEU A 253 -15.05 10.55 -6.27
N ILE A 254 -16.13 11.18 -6.72
CA ILE A 254 -16.64 11.08 -8.09
C ILE A 254 -15.63 11.64 -9.09
N VAL A 255 -15.07 12.82 -8.82
CA VAL A 255 -14.03 13.44 -9.66
C VAL A 255 -12.82 12.51 -9.79
N THR A 256 -12.41 11.88 -8.70
CA THR A 256 -11.27 10.97 -8.68
C THR A 256 -11.55 9.65 -9.41
N LEU A 257 -12.71 9.03 -9.17
CA LEU A 257 -13.10 7.78 -9.84
C LEU A 257 -13.31 7.96 -11.35
N PHE A 258 -14.03 9.02 -11.73
CA PHE A 258 -14.30 9.33 -13.13
C PHE A 258 -13.00 9.56 -13.91
N GLY A 259 -12.06 10.30 -13.34
CA GLY A 259 -10.78 10.57 -13.96
C GLY A 259 -9.82 9.39 -13.98
N GLY A 260 -9.83 8.55 -12.93
CA GLY A 260 -8.97 7.38 -12.75
C GLY A 260 -8.27 7.38 -11.40
N ILE A 261 -8.82 6.60 -10.45
CA ILE A 261 -8.27 6.46 -9.10
C ILE A 261 -6.89 5.77 -9.12
N GLY A 262 -5.96 6.26 -8.31
CA GLY A 262 -4.59 5.74 -8.25
C GLY A 262 -3.66 6.31 -9.31
N THR A 263 -4.16 7.17 -10.22
CA THR A 263 -3.31 7.92 -11.18
C THR A 263 -3.12 9.35 -10.72
N VAL A 264 -1.97 9.96 -11.00
CA VAL A 264 -1.66 11.34 -10.56
C VAL A 264 -2.56 12.36 -11.25
N ALA A 265 -2.77 12.22 -12.57
CA ALA A 265 -3.53 13.18 -13.37
C ALA A 265 -5.03 12.86 -13.47
N GLY A 266 -5.47 11.67 -13.03
CA GLY A 266 -6.88 11.27 -13.10
C GLY A 266 -7.85 12.29 -12.50
N PRO A 267 -7.67 12.71 -11.25
CA PRO A 267 -8.55 13.68 -10.62
C PRO A 267 -8.65 15.02 -11.37
N VAL A 268 -7.57 15.43 -12.04
CA VAL A 268 -7.57 16.65 -12.87
C VAL A 268 -8.48 16.48 -14.07
N VAL A 269 -8.35 15.35 -14.77
CA VAL A 269 -9.22 15.03 -15.93
C VAL A 269 -10.68 14.93 -15.49
N GLY A 270 -10.95 14.28 -14.34
CA GLY A 270 -12.29 14.18 -13.79
C GLY A 270 -12.90 15.54 -13.46
N ALA A 271 -12.14 16.43 -12.82
CA ALA A 271 -12.61 17.77 -12.48
C ALA A 271 -12.85 18.65 -13.71
N LEU A 272 -11.94 18.61 -14.69
CA LEU A 272 -12.06 19.39 -15.94
C LEU A 272 -13.32 19.04 -16.73
N VAL A 273 -13.80 17.81 -16.61
CA VAL A 273 -15.04 17.37 -17.30
C VAL A 273 -16.26 17.58 -16.43
N LEU A 274 -16.25 17.04 -15.20
CA LEU A 274 -17.47 16.96 -14.38
C LEU A 274 -17.89 18.30 -13.77
N ILE A 275 -16.94 19.17 -13.38
CA ILE A 275 -17.30 20.41 -12.73
C ILE A 275 -17.94 21.39 -13.71
N PRO A 276 -17.35 21.71 -14.89
CA PRO A 276 -18.03 22.57 -15.86
C PRO A 276 -19.35 21.96 -16.38
N LEU A 277 -19.38 20.64 -16.63
CA LEU A 277 -20.59 19.97 -17.06
C LEU A 277 -21.71 20.14 -16.05
N GLY A 278 -21.43 19.92 -14.75
CA GLY A 278 -22.40 20.09 -13.68
C GLY A 278 -22.94 21.52 -13.58
N GLU A 279 -22.08 22.52 -13.64
CA GLU A 279 -22.46 23.94 -13.55
C GLU A 279 -23.23 24.39 -14.78
N ILE A 280 -22.82 24.01 -16.00
CA ILE A 280 -23.53 24.34 -17.23
C ILE A 280 -24.93 23.70 -17.26
N LEU A 281 -25.01 22.41 -16.89
CA LEU A 281 -26.30 21.71 -16.81
C LEU A 281 -27.21 22.34 -15.74
N HIS A 282 -26.63 22.80 -14.62
CA HIS A 282 -27.39 23.49 -13.59
C HIS A 282 -28.09 24.74 -14.15
N VAL A 283 -27.36 25.58 -14.87
CA VAL A 283 -27.94 26.81 -15.44
C VAL A 283 -28.95 26.51 -16.55
N GLN A 284 -28.61 25.60 -17.46
CA GLN A 284 -29.48 25.33 -18.63
C GLN A 284 -30.73 24.52 -18.28
N LEU A 285 -30.66 23.63 -17.29
CA LEU A 285 -31.77 22.74 -16.95
C LEU A 285 -32.55 23.19 -15.70
N ALA A 286 -32.09 24.19 -14.96
CA ALA A 286 -32.77 24.69 -13.77
C ALA A 286 -34.20 25.18 -14.05
N HIS A 287 -34.43 25.69 -15.27
CA HIS A 287 -35.75 26.18 -15.71
C HIS A 287 -36.72 25.06 -16.15
N VAL A 288 -36.20 23.85 -16.45
CA VAL A 288 -36.99 22.72 -16.95
C VAL A 288 -37.55 21.91 -15.78
N LEU A 289 -36.67 21.43 -14.90
CA LEU A 289 -37.04 20.67 -13.70
C LEU A 289 -35.96 20.85 -12.64
N PRO A 290 -36.27 21.32 -11.42
CA PRO A 290 -35.30 21.41 -10.33
C PRO A 290 -34.66 20.04 -10.03
N GLY A 291 -33.32 19.97 -10.02
CA GLY A 291 -32.58 18.74 -9.70
C GLY A 291 -32.28 17.82 -10.88
N ILE A 292 -32.81 18.04 -12.08
CA ILE A 292 -32.58 17.18 -13.25
C ILE A 292 -31.09 17.10 -13.65
N GLN A 293 -30.32 18.16 -13.38
CA GLN A 293 -28.86 18.15 -13.59
C GLN A 293 -28.19 17.04 -12.79
N GLY A 294 -28.65 16.75 -11.57
CA GLY A 294 -28.15 15.65 -10.75
C GLY A 294 -28.41 14.29 -11.36
N VAL A 295 -29.58 14.10 -11.98
CA VAL A 295 -29.93 12.86 -12.68
C VAL A 295 -29.02 12.66 -13.90
N VAL A 296 -28.83 13.70 -14.72
CA VAL A 296 -27.96 13.63 -15.92
C VAL A 296 -26.53 13.33 -15.51
N LEU A 297 -26.03 13.99 -14.46
CA LEU A 297 -24.69 13.75 -13.94
C LEU A 297 -24.55 12.32 -13.39
N GLY A 298 -25.56 11.84 -12.66
CA GLY A 298 -25.60 10.47 -12.14
C GLY A 298 -25.55 9.43 -13.26
N ILE A 299 -26.34 9.62 -14.33
CA ILE A 299 -26.32 8.74 -15.51
C ILE A 299 -24.95 8.77 -16.17
N ALA A 300 -24.33 9.96 -16.33
CA ALA A 300 -22.99 10.08 -16.92
C ALA A 300 -21.93 9.33 -16.09
N ILE A 301 -22.00 9.42 -14.76
CA ILE A 301 -21.10 8.70 -13.86
C ILE A 301 -21.30 7.19 -13.98
N ILE A 302 -22.55 6.71 -13.96
CA ILE A 302 -22.87 5.30 -14.12
C ILE A 302 -22.32 4.78 -15.47
N ALA A 303 -22.52 5.53 -16.54
CA ALA A 303 -22.03 5.16 -17.87
C ALA A 303 -20.49 5.03 -17.87
N VAL A 304 -19.77 5.97 -17.25
CA VAL A 304 -18.30 5.90 -17.17
C VAL A 304 -17.83 4.74 -16.31
N VAL A 305 -18.46 4.48 -15.17
CA VAL A 305 -18.10 3.34 -14.29
C VAL A 305 -18.31 2.00 -15.01
N LEU A 306 -19.35 1.88 -15.84
CA LEU A 306 -19.63 0.67 -16.61
C LEU A 306 -18.69 0.49 -17.82
N LEU A 307 -18.35 1.58 -18.51
CA LEU A 307 -17.55 1.54 -19.75
C LEU A 307 -16.02 1.63 -19.48
N ALA A 308 -15.63 2.31 -18.42
CA ALA A 308 -14.25 2.55 -18.04
C ALA A 308 -14.09 2.39 -16.52
N PRO A 309 -14.13 1.16 -15.97
CA PRO A 309 -14.13 0.90 -14.53
C PRO A 309 -12.84 1.39 -13.82
N GLU A 310 -11.76 1.56 -14.57
CA GLU A 310 -10.50 2.14 -14.06
C GLU A 310 -10.45 3.68 -14.18
N GLY A 311 -11.50 4.30 -14.76
CA GLY A 311 -11.59 5.72 -15.08
C GLY A 311 -11.16 6.06 -16.50
N ILE A 312 -11.50 7.28 -16.93
CA ILE A 312 -11.28 7.73 -18.32
C ILE A 312 -9.80 7.75 -18.71
N LEU A 313 -8.93 8.28 -17.83
CA LEU A 313 -7.51 8.45 -18.16
C LEU A 313 -6.80 7.10 -18.40
N PRO A 314 -6.90 6.09 -17.51
CA PRO A 314 -6.32 4.76 -17.76
C PRO A 314 -6.89 4.10 -19.02
N TRP A 315 -8.20 4.23 -19.25
CA TRP A 315 -8.86 3.65 -20.43
C TRP A 315 -8.35 4.25 -21.75
N VAL A 316 -8.17 5.57 -21.82
CA VAL A 316 -7.59 6.24 -23.00
C VAL A 316 -6.14 5.81 -23.20
N LEU A 317 -5.33 5.82 -22.13
CA LEU A 317 -3.92 5.43 -22.21
C LEU A 317 -3.74 3.96 -22.61
N ALA A 318 -4.59 3.06 -22.11
CA ALA A 318 -4.57 1.64 -22.50
C ALA A 318 -4.87 1.45 -24.00
N ARG A 319 -5.80 2.25 -24.55
CA ARG A 319 -6.12 2.23 -25.98
C ARG A 319 -4.99 2.76 -26.86
N MET A 320 -4.26 3.76 -26.37
CA MET A 320 -3.08 4.32 -27.07
C MET A 320 -1.86 3.39 -27.00
N ARG A 321 -1.67 2.63 -25.92
CA ARG A 321 -0.52 1.72 -25.70
C ARG A 321 -0.66 0.34 -26.37
N ARG A 322 -1.80 -0.02 -26.96
CA ARG A 322 -2.08 -1.37 -27.50
C ARG A 322 -1.15 -1.86 -28.63
N LYS A 323 -0.14 -1.08 -29.06
CA LYS A 323 0.72 -1.44 -30.19
C LYS A 323 2.13 -1.96 -29.85
N ASP A 324 2.61 -1.89 -28.59
CA ASP A 324 4.05 -2.08 -28.33
C ASP A 324 4.42 -3.09 -27.21
N VAL A 325 3.54 -3.98 -26.80
CA VAL A 325 3.92 -5.01 -25.81
C VAL A 325 4.21 -6.33 -26.51
N THR A 326 5.39 -6.45 -27.07
CA THR A 326 6.01 -7.76 -27.30
C THR A 326 6.54 -8.24 -25.95
N PRO A 327 6.12 -9.41 -25.42
CA PRO A 327 6.73 -9.99 -24.24
C PRO A 327 8.19 -10.29 -24.60
N ALA A 328 9.13 -9.66 -23.92
CA ALA A 328 10.54 -10.06 -24.04
C ALA A 328 10.64 -11.49 -23.49
N ALA A 329 10.60 -12.48 -24.37
CA ALA A 329 10.87 -13.87 -24.10
C ALA A 329 12.39 -14.03 -23.89
N GLY A 330 12.87 -13.56 -22.73
CA GLY A 330 14.21 -13.93 -22.25
C GLY A 330 14.09 -15.24 -21.48
N ALA A 331 14.84 -16.26 -21.85
CA ALA A 331 14.95 -17.47 -21.05
C ALA A 331 15.45 -17.11 -19.64
N LEU A 332 14.93 -17.81 -18.62
CA LEU A 332 15.47 -17.76 -17.25
C LEU A 332 16.96 -18.14 -17.30
N GLN A 333 17.84 -17.18 -17.08
CA GLN A 333 19.29 -17.42 -17.02
C GLN A 333 19.72 -17.39 -15.56
N LEU A 334 20.13 -18.53 -15.04
CA LEU A 334 20.80 -18.66 -13.75
C LEU A 334 22.31 -18.39 -13.89
N ASP A 335 22.67 -17.19 -14.26
CA ASP A 335 24.04 -16.72 -14.00
C ASP A 335 24.06 -16.21 -12.56
N SER A 336 24.44 -17.10 -11.65
CA SER A 336 24.47 -16.85 -10.21
C SER A 336 25.54 -15.81 -9.86
N VAL A 337 25.14 -14.56 -9.80
CA VAL A 337 25.91 -13.57 -9.04
C VAL A 337 25.58 -13.79 -7.57
N PRO A 338 26.54 -14.12 -6.70
CA PRO A 338 26.28 -14.35 -5.29
C PRO A 338 25.56 -13.15 -4.67
N PHE A 339 24.53 -13.40 -3.87
CA PHE A 339 23.88 -12.38 -3.08
C PHE A 339 24.82 -11.96 -1.94
N VAL A 340 25.70 -11.00 -2.21
CA VAL A 340 26.61 -10.48 -1.18
C VAL A 340 25.79 -9.73 -0.14
N ARG A 341 25.58 -10.39 0.98
CA ARG A 341 25.02 -9.79 2.20
C ARG A 341 25.96 -8.67 2.65
N LYS A 342 25.50 -7.42 2.67
CA LYS A 342 26.20 -6.34 3.34
C LYS A 342 26.06 -6.61 4.84
N ALA A 343 27.05 -7.31 5.39
CA ALA A 343 27.03 -7.81 6.74
C ALA A 343 26.96 -6.67 7.77
N ALA A 344 25.97 -6.75 8.62
CA ALA A 344 26.02 -6.18 9.93
C ALA A 344 25.70 -7.31 10.93
N ALA A 345 26.66 -8.15 11.20
CA ALA A 345 26.84 -8.94 12.42
C ALA A 345 27.95 -9.96 12.19
N GLU A 346 28.77 -10.14 13.19
CA GLU A 346 29.84 -11.14 13.24
C GLU A 346 29.33 -12.53 12.86
N PRO A 347 30.10 -13.33 12.09
CA PRO A 347 29.75 -14.72 11.84
C PRO A 347 29.71 -15.45 13.19
N ARG A 348 28.53 -15.94 13.60
CA ARG A 348 28.44 -16.87 14.71
C ARG A 348 29.08 -18.20 14.30
N GLU A 349 29.63 -18.91 15.31
CA GLU A 349 30.18 -20.23 15.09
C GLU A 349 29.12 -21.13 14.40
N PRO A 350 29.50 -21.88 13.36
CA PRO A 350 28.61 -22.85 12.75
C PRO A 350 28.04 -23.80 13.82
N GLY A 351 26.70 -23.97 13.83
CA GLY A 351 26.04 -24.83 14.82
C GLY A 351 25.43 -24.13 16.05
N ALA A 352 25.63 -22.81 16.22
CA ALA A 352 24.94 -22.07 17.27
C ALA A 352 23.42 -21.99 16.98
N SER A 353 22.58 -22.16 18.03
CA SER A 353 21.13 -21.99 17.88
C SER A 353 20.78 -20.55 17.52
N ILE A 354 20.07 -20.37 16.40
CA ILE A 354 19.59 -19.05 15.94
C ILE A 354 18.11 -18.84 16.24
N LEU A 355 17.31 -19.92 16.25
CA LEU A 355 15.90 -19.94 16.58
C LEU A 355 15.64 -21.00 17.65
N GLU A 356 15.00 -20.60 18.73
CA GLU A 356 14.56 -21.49 19.80
C GLU A 356 13.06 -21.41 19.94
N VAL A 357 12.40 -22.55 19.83
CA VAL A 357 10.95 -22.72 20.01
C VAL A 357 10.71 -23.64 21.19
N ARG A 358 9.94 -23.18 22.18
CA ARG A 358 9.70 -23.94 23.43
C ARG A 358 8.21 -23.96 23.75
N ASP A 359 7.67 -25.17 23.87
CA ASP A 359 6.33 -25.51 24.37
C ASP A 359 5.19 -24.73 23.71
N ILE A 360 5.31 -24.47 22.39
CA ILE A 360 4.29 -23.76 21.64
C ILE A 360 3.01 -24.57 21.57
N SER A 361 1.94 -23.99 22.12
CA SER A 361 0.60 -24.57 22.10
C SER A 361 -0.41 -23.53 21.61
N ILE A 362 -1.32 -23.95 20.73
CA ILE A 362 -2.39 -23.11 20.19
C ILE A 362 -3.65 -23.94 19.90
N ALA A 363 -4.79 -23.42 20.33
CA ALA A 363 -6.10 -23.98 20.04
C ALA A 363 -7.02 -22.96 19.38
N PHE A 364 -7.81 -23.39 18.42
CA PHE A 364 -8.86 -22.61 17.76
C PHE A 364 -10.22 -23.19 18.13
N GLY A 365 -10.97 -22.48 18.96
CA GLY A 365 -12.18 -23.04 19.55
C GLY A 365 -11.87 -24.28 20.38
N GLY A 366 -12.38 -25.45 19.98
CA GLY A 366 -12.10 -26.75 20.63
C GLY A 366 -10.98 -27.58 19.96
N LEU A 367 -10.42 -27.12 18.83
CA LEU A 367 -9.40 -27.85 18.07
C LEU A 367 -8.01 -27.43 18.50
N GLN A 368 -7.21 -28.37 19.03
CA GLN A 368 -5.80 -28.18 19.32
C GLN A 368 -5.00 -28.26 18.00
N ALA A 369 -4.43 -27.13 17.57
CA ALA A 369 -3.66 -27.06 16.33
C ALA A 369 -2.16 -27.30 16.54
N LEU A 370 -1.62 -26.90 17.69
CA LEU A 370 -0.26 -27.20 18.15
C LEU A 370 -0.28 -27.52 19.64
N GLN A 371 0.53 -28.49 20.06
CA GLN A 371 0.61 -28.98 21.44
C GLN A 371 2.07 -29.21 21.83
N ASN A 372 2.59 -28.36 22.73
CA ASN A 372 3.93 -28.41 23.30
C ASN A 372 5.06 -28.58 22.27
N VAL A 373 4.95 -27.92 21.11
CA VAL A 373 5.95 -27.99 20.05
C VAL A 373 7.24 -27.30 20.49
N SER A 374 8.34 -28.06 20.51
CA SER A 374 9.67 -27.54 20.89
C SER A 374 10.72 -28.03 19.89
N PHE A 375 11.57 -27.12 19.40
CA PHE A 375 12.71 -27.42 18.53
C PHE A 375 13.65 -26.22 18.46
N ASP A 376 14.84 -26.46 17.90
CA ASP A 376 15.84 -25.44 17.61
C ASP A 376 16.23 -25.46 16.12
N ALA A 377 16.58 -24.29 15.55
CA ALA A 377 17.24 -24.18 14.27
C ALA A 377 18.64 -23.57 14.47
N HIS A 378 19.65 -24.17 13.82
CA HIS A 378 21.05 -23.77 13.95
C HIS A 378 21.50 -22.87 12.80
N ALA A 379 22.51 -22.06 13.05
CA ALA A 379 23.03 -21.13 12.04
C ALA A 379 23.58 -21.88 10.82
N GLY A 380 23.07 -21.52 9.63
CA GLY A 380 23.50 -22.08 8.34
C GLY A 380 22.90 -23.45 7.99
N GLU A 381 22.03 -24.04 8.84
CA GLU A 381 21.34 -25.28 8.51
C GLU A 381 20.08 -25.06 7.64
N ILE A 382 19.67 -26.10 6.95
CA ILE A 382 18.33 -26.25 6.36
C ILE A 382 17.55 -27.24 7.23
N LEU A 383 16.62 -26.72 8.04
CA LEU A 383 15.69 -27.53 8.82
C LEU A 383 14.40 -27.75 8.01
N GLY A 384 14.13 -29.00 7.65
CA GLY A 384 12.87 -29.37 6.98
C GLY A 384 11.79 -29.72 7.98
N ILE A 385 10.60 -29.13 7.82
CA ILE A 385 9.40 -29.47 8.60
C ILE A 385 8.44 -30.24 7.69
N ILE A 386 8.18 -31.49 8.02
CA ILE A 386 7.29 -32.37 7.27
C ILE A 386 6.15 -32.86 8.16
N GLY A 387 5.12 -33.44 7.58
CA GLY A 387 3.97 -34.00 8.29
C GLY A 387 2.72 -34.08 7.40
N PRO A 388 1.71 -34.83 7.74
CA PRO A 388 0.47 -34.93 6.99
C PRO A 388 -0.30 -33.59 6.95
N ASN A 389 -1.34 -33.56 6.10
CA ASN A 389 -2.23 -32.39 6.06
C ASN A 389 -2.96 -32.24 7.41
N GLY A 390 -3.03 -31.03 7.93
CA GLY A 390 -3.61 -30.78 9.25
C GLY A 390 -2.67 -30.98 10.45
N ALA A 391 -1.40 -31.38 10.23
CA ALA A 391 -0.42 -31.57 11.31
C ALA A 391 0.02 -30.27 12.04
N GLY A 392 -0.44 -29.09 11.61
CA GLY A 392 -0.13 -27.82 12.27
C GLY A 392 1.02 -27.01 11.66
N LYS A 393 1.65 -27.47 10.56
CA LYS A 393 2.84 -26.85 9.93
C LYS A 393 2.65 -25.36 9.62
N THR A 394 1.60 -25.01 8.87
CA THR A 394 1.29 -23.62 8.50
C THR A 394 0.92 -22.77 9.73
N THR A 395 0.28 -23.37 10.74
CA THR A 395 -0.01 -22.71 12.03
C THR A 395 1.29 -22.35 12.73
N LEU A 396 2.25 -23.28 12.79
CA LEU A 396 3.58 -23.03 13.35
C LEU A 396 4.29 -21.86 12.64
N PHE A 397 4.31 -21.86 11.30
CA PHE A 397 4.91 -20.73 10.55
C PHE A 397 4.21 -19.40 10.80
N ASN A 398 2.88 -19.40 10.97
CA ASN A 398 2.14 -18.20 11.32
C ASN A 398 2.46 -17.69 12.72
N VAL A 399 2.79 -18.57 13.67
CA VAL A 399 3.29 -18.20 15.00
C VAL A 399 4.70 -17.62 14.90
N LEU A 400 5.62 -18.30 14.19
CA LEU A 400 7.01 -17.84 14.01
C LEU A 400 7.11 -16.46 13.34
N ASN A 401 6.13 -16.13 12.50
CA ASN A 401 6.09 -14.85 11.78
C ASN A 401 5.14 -13.82 12.39
N GLY A 402 4.56 -14.07 13.56
CA GLY A 402 3.72 -13.12 14.29
C GLY A 402 2.35 -12.82 13.64
N PHE A 403 1.86 -13.68 12.75
CA PHE A 403 0.48 -13.59 12.24
C PHE A 403 -0.54 -14.16 13.21
N ILE A 404 -0.12 -15.09 14.07
CA ILE A 404 -0.93 -15.71 15.10
C ILE A 404 -0.13 -15.73 16.40
N ALA A 405 -0.75 -15.31 17.50
CA ALA A 405 -0.16 -15.44 18.81
C ALA A 405 -0.52 -16.82 19.41
N PRO A 406 0.44 -17.60 19.96
CA PRO A 406 0.16 -18.86 20.61
C PRO A 406 -0.51 -18.63 21.97
N ASN A 407 -1.21 -19.65 22.50
CA ASN A 407 -1.78 -19.62 23.83
C ASN A 407 -0.72 -19.80 24.92
N LYS A 408 0.34 -20.60 24.63
CA LYS A 408 1.46 -20.88 25.52
C LYS A 408 2.75 -21.05 24.73
N GLY A 409 3.87 -20.94 25.42
CA GLY A 409 5.21 -21.17 24.90
C GLY A 409 5.98 -19.91 24.60
N ARG A 410 7.20 -20.08 24.07
CA ARG A 410 8.14 -19.00 23.75
C ARG A 410 8.79 -19.23 22.39
N VAL A 411 9.09 -18.16 21.69
CA VAL A 411 9.90 -18.19 20.47
C VAL A 411 10.98 -17.13 20.60
N ARG A 412 12.24 -17.56 20.60
CA ARG A 412 13.40 -16.67 20.65
C ARG A 412 14.15 -16.76 19.34
N PHE A 413 14.42 -15.62 18.76
CA PHE A 413 15.29 -15.50 17.61
C PHE A 413 16.55 -14.74 18.03
N GLN A 414 17.67 -15.44 18.01
CA GLN A 414 18.91 -14.97 18.64
C GLN A 414 18.65 -14.70 20.14
N GLU A 415 18.70 -13.44 20.57
CA GLU A 415 18.41 -13.06 21.98
C GLU A 415 17.05 -12.38 22.16
N GLN A 416 16.28 -12.23 21.06
CA GLN A 416 15.02 -11.50 21.07
C GLN A 416 13.81 -12.43 21.18
N GLU A 417 12.92 -12.16 22.12
CA GLU A 417 11.60 -12.78 22.18
C GLU A 417 10.73 -12.28 21.01
N LEU A 418 10.07 -13.21 20.31
CA LEU A 418 9.23 -12.88 19.15
C LEU A 418 7.73 -12.86 19.45
N ILE A 419 7.29 -13.55 20.54
CA ILE A 419 5.85 -13.62 20.86
C ILE A 419 5.31 -12.23 21.15
N GLY A 420 4.16 -11.91 20.51
CA GLY A 420 3.51 -10.59 20.61
C GLY A 420 4.05 -9.54 19.64
N LYS A 421 5.15 -9.80 18.93
CA LYS A 421 5.63 -8.90 17.87
C LYS A 421 4.84 -9.10 16.58
N PRO A 422 4.45 -8.01 15.89
CA PRO A 422 3.81 -8.11 14.58
C PRO A 422 4.82 -8.52 13.50
N ALA A 423 4.33 -9.08 12.40
CA ALA A 423 5.14 -9.64 11.32
C ALA A 423 6.19 -8.66 10.75
N PHE A 424 5.88 -7.36 10.68
CA PHE A 424 6.85 -6.36 10.18
C PHE A 424 8.03 -6.14 11.13
N GLU A 425 7.87 -6.31 12.45
CA GLU A 425 8.97 -6.26 13.41
C GLU A 425 9.82 -7.53 13.34
N ILE A 426 9.18 -8.69 13.17
CA ILE A 426 9.87 -9.97 12.99
C ILE A 426 10.70 -9.96 11.71
N CYS A 427 10.16 -9.42 10.60
CA CYS A 427 10.94 -9.21 9.37
C CYS A 427 12.17 -8.32 9.61
N ARG A 428 12.01 -7.21 10.34
CA ARG A 428 13.11 -6.31 10.70
C ARG A 428 14.10 -6.92 11.69
N ALA A 429 13.69 -7.89 12.48
CA ALA A 429 14.62 -8.66 13.31
C ALA A 429 15.54 -9.58 12.49
N GLY A 430 15.20 -9.85 11.22
CA GLY A 430 15.99 -10.64 10.29
C GLY A 430 15.37 -11.99 9.91
N ILE A 431 14.05 -12.12 10.01
CA ILE A 431 13.31 -13.30 9.56
C ILE A 431 12.53 -12.98 8.29
N GLY A 432 12.94 -13.55 7.16
CA GLY A 432 12.21 -13.49 5.89
C GLY A 432 11.23 -14.65 5.75
N ARG A 433 10.15 -14.46 4.97
CA ARG A 433 9.14 -15.48 4.74
C ARG A 433 8.62 -15.47 3.30
N THR A 434 8.36 -16.67 2.74
CA THR A 434 7.48 -16.88 1.58
C THR A 434 6.12 -17.41 2.04
N PHE A 435 5.12 -17.36 1.16
CA PHE A 435 3.77 -17.85 1.46
C PHE A 435 3.44 -19.08 0.61
N GLN A 436 2.66 -20.01 1.15
CA GLN A 436 2.17 -21.19 0.46
C GLN A 436 1.45 -20.84 -0.86
N ILE A 437 0.54 -19.84 -0.81
CA ILE A 437 -0.02 -19.20 -2.00
C ILE A 437 0.74 -17.90 -2.21
N VAL A 438 1.46 -17.78 -3.32
CA VAL A 438 2.25 -16.59 -3.65
C VAL A 438 1.40 -15.33 -3.57
N ARG A 439 1.93 -14.31 -2.91
CA ARG A 439 1.26 -13.02 -2.69
C ARG A 439 2.00 -11.89 -3.41
N PRO A 440 1.87 -11.82 -4.75
CA PRO A 440 2.50 -10.76 -5.52
C PRO A 440 1.76 -9.44 -5.31
N PHE A 441 2.50 -8.34 -5.48
CA PHE A 441 1.92 -7.03 -5.76
C PHE A 441 1.71 -6.97 -7.27
N ALA A 442 0.57 -7.46 -7.74
CA ALA A 442 0.29 -7.77 -9.14
C ALA A 442 0.38 -6.56 -10.08
N GLY A 443 0.03 -5.37 -9.58
CA GLY A 443 0.12 -4.10 -10.32
C GLY A 443 1.50 -3.45 -10.29
N LEU A 444 2.51 -4.08 -9.66
CA LEU A 444 3.89 -3.59 -9.63
C LEU A 444 4.78 -4.45 -10.53
N SER A 445 5.87 -3.86 -11.04
CA SER A 445 6.92 -4.63 -11.72
C SER A 445 7.61 -5.59 -10.75
N VAL A 446 8.31 -6.59 -11.31
CA VAL A 446 9.13 -7.53 -10.54
C VAL A 446 10.13 -6.78 -9.65
N LEU A 447 10.83 -5.80 -10.20
CA LEU A 447 11.78 -4.98 -9.46
C LEU A 447 11.11 -4.26 -8.29
N ARG A 448 9.98 -3.58 -8.52
CA ARG A 448 9.24 -2.87 -7.46
C ARG A 448 8.69 -3.81 -6.39
N ASN A 449 8.28 -5.04 -6.75
CA ASN A 449 7.92 -6.07 -5.78
C ASN A 449 9.06 -6.39 -4.82
N VAL A 450 10.28 -6.52 -5.35
CA VAL A 450 11.47 -6.89 -4.56
C VAL A 450 12.01 -5.71 -3.77
N VAL A 451 11.97 -4.48 -4.33
CA VAL A 451 12.33 -3.24 -3.62
C VAL A 451 11.53 -3.04 -2.32
N VAL A 452 10.25 -3.45 -2.31
CA VAL A 452 9.42 -3.41 -1.11
C VAL A 452 10.05 -4.21 0.04
N GLY A 453 10.65 -5.38 -0.25
CA GLY A 453 11.38 -6.18 0.74
C GLY A 453 12.63 -5.47 1.26
N ALA A 454 13.37 -4.79 0.39
CA ALA A 454 14.58 -4.05 0.78
C ALA A 454 14.28 -2.89 1.75
N PHE A 455 13.07 -2.35 1.74
CA PHE A 455 12.67 -1.29 2.67
C PHE A 455 12.62 -1.71 4.15
N ALA A 456 12.72 -3.00 4.47
CA ALA A 456 12.83 -3.46 5.85
C ALA A 456 14.03 -2.82 6.55
N HIS A 457 15.18 -2.72 5.87
CA HIS A 457 16.45 -2.24 6.44
C HIS A 457 17.07 -1.05 5.71
N GLN A 458 16.66 -0.76 4.46
CA GLN A 458 17.20 0.36 3.68
C GLN A 458 16.26 1.56 3.78
N ALA A 459 16.75 2.67 4.34
CA ALA A 459 16.03 3.94 4.35
C ALA A 459 16.18 4.67 3.01
N ASP A 460 17.38 4.59 2.41
CA ASP A 460 17.68 5.16 1.12
C ASP A 460 17.08 4.35 -0.03
N GLN A 461 16.43 5.06 -0.95
CA GLN A 461 15.75 4.45 -2.08
C GLN A 461 16.73 3.83 -3.09
N ALA A 462 17.86 4.50 -3.36
CA ALA A 462 18.84 3.99 -4.31
C ALA A 462 19.48 2.69 -3.79
N ALA A 463 19.86 2.64 -2.52
CA ALA A 463 20.38 1.44 -1.87
C ALA A 463 19.36 0.29 -1.87
N ALA A 464 18.05 0.60 -1.69
CA ALA A 464 16.99 -0.41 -1.76
C ALA A 464 16.85 -1.01 -3.17
N TYR A 465 16.94 -0.18 -4.23
CA TYR A 465 16.93 -0.65 -5.61
C TYR A 465 18.14 -1.52 -5.94
N GLU A 466 19.34 -1.15 -5.50
CA GLU A 466 20.54 -1.96 -5.68
C GLU A 466 20.43 -3.32 -4.97
N GLN A 467 19.89 -3.32 -3.74
CA GLN A 467 19.69 -4.57 -2.99
C GLN A 467 18.65 -5.47 -3.66
N ALA A 468 17.57 -4.90 -4.18
CA ALA A 468 16.57 -5.63 -4.94
C ALA A 468 17.12 -6.24 -6.22
N LEU A 469 17.96 -5.51 -6.96
CA LEU A 469 18.64 -6.03 -8.15
C LEU A 469 19.58 -7.20 -7.81
N ARG A 470 20.35 -7.10 -6.70
CA ARG A 470 21.18 -8.23 -6.23
C ARG A 470 20.33 -9.45 -5.92
N ALA A 471 19.20 -9.27 -5.21
CA ALA A 471 18.28 -10.37 -4.89
C ALA A 471 17.64 -10.98 -6.15
N LEU A 472 17.31 -10.18 -7.16
CA LEU A 472 16.79 -10.68 -8.44
C LEU A 472 17.86 -11.46 -9.23
N ASN A 473 19.10 -11.01 -9.21
CA ASN A 473 20.21 -11.72 -9.84
C ASN A 473 20.44 -13.09 -9.19
N SER A 474 20.41 -13.18 -7.85
CA SER A 474 20.65 -14.44 -7.13
C SER A 474 19.61 -15.52 -7.42
N VAL A 475 18.39 -15.14 -7.82
CA VAL A 475 17.33 -16.08 -8.22
C VAL A 475 17.15 -16.20 -9.74
N GLY A 476 17.98 -15.52 -10.55
CA GLY A 476 17.92 -15.59 -12.02
C GLY A 476 16.78 -14.81 -12.67
N LEU A 477 16.17 -13.84 -11.98
CA LEU A 477 15.01 -13.07 -12.46
C LEU A 477 15.36 -11.65 -12.97
N ALA A 478 16.65 -11.30 -13.06
CA ALA A 478 17.07 -9.94 -13.44
C ALA A 478 16.58 -9.49 -14.81
N SER A 479 16.50 -10.42 -15.79
CA SER A 479 15.98 -10.11 -17.14
C SER A 479 14.50 -9.73 -17.16
N ARG A 480 13.75 -10.12 -16.12
CA ARG A 480 12.30 -9.85 -15.97
C ARG A 480 11.98 -8.64 -15.08
N GLN A 481 12.96 -7.88 -14.65
CA GLN A 481 12.83 -6.82 -13.63
C GLN A 481 11.74 -5.77 -13.93
N TYR A 482 11.48 -5.45 -15.20
CA TYR A 482 10.47 -4.46 -15.61
C TYR A 482 9.11 -5.06 -15.99
N VAL A 483 8.97 -6.38 -15.99
CA VAL A 483 7.72 -7.08 -16.29
C VAL A 483 6.76 -6.92 -15.12
N LEU A 484 5.46 -6.76 -15.39
CA LEU A 484 4.44 -6.72 -14.34
C LEU A 484 4.31 -8.11 -13.69
N ALA A 485 4.17 -8.12 -12.36
CA ALA A 485 4.02 -9.37 -11.62
C ALA A 485 2.77 -10.17 -12.03
N SER A 486 1.73 -9.49 -12.52
CA SER A 486 0.51 -10.14 -13.03
C SER A 486 0.70 -10.99 -14.30
N SER A 487 1.81 -10.82 -15.02
CA SER A 487 2.11 -11.56 -16.25
C SER A 487 3.20 -12.64 -16.10
N LEU A 488 3.63 -12.91 -14.86
CA LEU A 488 4.62 -13.93 -14.54
C LEU A 488 4.02 -15.34 -14.53
N THR A 489 4.85 -16.32 -14.88
CA THR A 489 4.56 -17.74 -14.70
C THR A 489 4.62 -18.14 -13.22
N THR A 490 4.15 -19.35 -12.87
CA THR A 490 4.14 -19.85 -11.50
C THR A 490 5.54 -19.86 -10.89
N ILE A 491 6.54 -20.36 -11.60
CA ILE A 491 7.91 -20.39 -11.10
C ILE A 491 8.48 -18.97 -10.95
N GLU A 492 8.24 -18.08 -11.92
CA GLU A 492 8.73 -16.69 -11.85
C GLU A 492 8.11 -15.96 -10.65
N LEU A 493 6.81 -16.21 -10.34
CA LEU A 493 6.16 -15.66 -9.15
C LEU A 493 6.81 -16.17 -7.85
N ARG A 494 7.12 -17.47 -7.77
CA ARG A 494 7.80 -18.07 -6.62
C ARG A 494 9.21 -17.51 -6.44
N LEU A 495 9.98 -17.39 -7.52
CA LEU A 495 11.33 -16.79 -7.50
C LEU A 495 11.29 -15.30 -7.13
N MET A 496 10.30 -14.55 -7.63
CA MET A 496 10.12 -13.15 -7.24
C MET A 496 9.80 -13.02 -5.74
N GLU A 497 8.94 -13.88 -5.20
CA GLU A 497 8.62 -13.88 -3.77
C GLU A 497 9.85 -14.23 -2.92
N LEU A 498 10.63 -15.22 -3.35
CA LEU A 498 11.91 -15.56 -2.73
C LEU A 498 12.89 -14.38 -2.77
N ALA A 499 13.04 -13.72 -3.93
CA ALA A 499 13.87 -12.53 -4.07
C ALA A 499 13.40 -11.38 -3.16
N ARG A 500 12.07 -11.18 -3.01
CA ARG A 500 11.50 -10.17 -2.10
C ARG A 500 11.84 -10.48 -0.64
N ALA A 501 11.77 -11.75 -0.24
CA ALA A 501 12.17 -12.16 1.10
C ALA A 501 13.68 -11.99 1.32
N LEU A 502 14.53 -12.32 0.33
CA LEU A 502 15.99 -12.10 0.38
C LEU A 502 16.36 -10.62 0.44
N ALA A 503 15.64 -9.77 -0.27
CA ALA A 503 15.89 -8.34 -0.26
C ALA A 503 15.72 -7.70 1.12
N SER A 504 14.98 -8.34 2.05
CA SER A 504 14.95 -7.91 3.45
C SER A 504 16.23 -8.21 4.22
N GLY A 505 17.21 -8.90 3.64
CA GLY A 505 18.47 -9.25 4.28
C GLY A 505 18.31 -10.25 5.44
N PRO A 506 17.56 -11.35 5.27
CA PRO A 506 17.23 -12.24 6.36
C PRO A 506 18.45 -13.03 6.85
N ARG A 507 18.46 -13.36 8.14
CA ARG A 507 19.36 -14.35 8.75
C ARG A 507 18.69 -15.72 8.82
N LEU A 508 17.36 -15.73 8.92
CA LEU A 508 16.50 -16.90 8.89
C LEU A 508 15.43 -16.72 7.81
N LEU A 509 15.30 -17.69 6.94
CA LEU A 509 14.31 -17.69 5.87
C LEU A 509 13.30 -18.83 6.10
N LEU A 510 12.03 -18.49 6.18
CA LEU A 510 10.91 -19.42 6.31
C LEU A 510 10.29 -19.65 4.94
N LEU A 511 10.41 -20.87 4.39
CA LEU A 511 9.88 -21.26 3.09
C LEU A 511 8.66 -22.19 3.25
N ASP A 512 7.50 -21.75 2.76
CA ASP A 512 6.22 -22.45 2.92
C ASP A 512 5.77 -23.03 1.58
N GLU A 513 5.96 -24.34 1.38
CA GLU A 513 5.56 -25.13 0.19
C GLU A 513 5.98 -24.48 -1.14
N ILE A 514 7.23 -24.04 -1.23
CA ILE A 514 7.72 -23.27 -2.38
C ILE A 514 7.85 -24.12 -3.66
N LEU A 515 7.91 -25.45 -3.53
CA LEU A 515 8.03 -26.40 -4.65
C LEU A 515 6.65 -26.84 -5.19
N ALA A 516 5.55 -26.52 -4.49
CA ALA A 516 4.21 -26.98 -4.87
C ALA A 516 3.79 -26.43 -6.25
N GLY A 517 3.33 -27.32 -7.13
CA GLY A 517 2.82 -26.97 -8.47
C GLY A 517 3.89 -26.70 -9.52
N LEU A 518 5.18 -26.96 -9.23
CA LEU A 518 6.29 -26.83 -10.16
C LEU A 518 6.55 -28.16 -10.92
N GLY A 519 6.93 -28.04 -12.19
CA GLY A 519 7.43 -29.17 -12.99
C GLY A 519 8.85 -29.62 -12.55
N ALA A 520 9.28 -30.84 -12.93
CA ALA A 520 10.53 -31.41 -12.48
C ALA A 520 11.76 -30.50 -12.75
N GLY A 521 11.85 -29.87 -13.92
CA GLY A 521 12.93 -28.93 -14.24
C GLY A 521 12.87 -27.64 -13.42
N GLU A 522 11.67 -27.16 -13.10
CA GLU A 522 11.46 -25.97 -12.28
C GLU A 522 11.81 -26.25 -10.81
N VAL A 523 11.49 -27.45 -10.30
CA VAL A 523 11.90 -27.90 -8.96
C VAL A 523 13.42 -27.89 -8.84
N GLU A 524 14.14 -28.44 -9.82
CA GLU A 524 15.61 -28.45 -9.82
C GLU A 524 16.20 -27.03 -9.82
N HIS A 525 15.56 -26.12 -10.54
CA HIS A 525 15.96 -24.71 -10.54
C HIS A 525 15.77 -24.07 -9.16
N MET A 526 14.63 -24.31 -8.51
CA MET A 526 14.32 -23.79 -7.17
C MET A 526 15.27 -24.37 -6.11
N LEU A 527 15.57 -25.67 -6.18
CA LEU A 527 16.51 -26.30 -5.25
C LEU A 527 17.90 -25.68 -5.35
N ARG A 528 18.40 -25.43 -6.56
CA ARG A 528 19.70 -24.73 -6.76
C ARG A 528 19.68 -23.31 -6.18
N ALA A 529 18.58 -22.58 -6.33
CA ALA A 529 18.46 -21.26 -5.74
C ALA A 529 18.50 -21.31 -4.19
N ILE A 530 17.79 -22.28 -3.58
CA ILE A 530 17.79 -22.46 -2.12
C ILE A 530 19.19 -22.87 -1.62
N GLU A 531 19.89 -23.78 -2.31
CA GLU A 531 21.25 -24.16 -1.95
C GLU A 531 22.25 -22.98 -2.07
N SER A 532 22.08 -22.13 -3.09
CA SER A 532 22.90 -20.92 -3.24
C SER A 532 22.72 -19.97 -2.04
N ILE A 533 21.46 -19.75 -1.62
CA ILE A 533 21.12 -18.90 -0.47
C ILE A 533 21.74 -19.45 0.83
N ARG A 534 21.69 -20.77 1.02
CA ARG A 534 22.33 -21.43 2.17
C ARG A 534 23.84 -21.17 2.20
N ARG A 535 24.51 -21.34 1.04
CA ARG A 535 25.97 -21.13 0.93
C ARG A 535 26.40 -19.71 1.33
N GLU A 536 25.49 -18.76 1.25
CA GLU A 536 25.69 -17.38 1.70
C GLU A 536 25.47 -17.19 3.22
N GLY A 537 25.26 -18.28 3.96
CA GLY A 537 25.12 -18.30 5.41
C GLY A 537 23.72 -17.95 5.93
N VAL A 538 22.69 -18.03 5.08
CA VAL A 538 21.29 -17.87 5.51
C VAL A 538 20.81 -19.21 6.06
N THR A 539 20.24 -19.19 7.28
CA THR A 539 19.55 -20.34 7.87
C THR A 539 18.18 -20.48 7.23
N ILE A 540 17.74 -21.69 6.92
CA ILE A 540 16.47 -21.94 6.24
C ILE A 540 15.64 -22.92 7.05
N VAL A 541 14.37 -22.56 7.30
CA VAL A 541 13.35 -23.50 7.76
C VAL A 541 12.32 -23.66 6.65
N ILE A 542 12.14 -24.87 6.15
CA ILE A 542 11.30 -25.13 4.99
C ILE A 542 10.21 -26.16 5.31
N ILE A 543 8.97 -25.81 4.96
CA ILE A 543 7.84 -26.76 4.94
C ILE A 543 7.68 -27.26 3.52
N GLU A 544 7.68 -28.60 3.34
CA GLU A 544 7.43 -29.24 2.06
C GLU A 544 6.75 -30.59 2.21
N HIS A 545 6.06 -31.00 1.16
CA HIS A 545 5.41 -32.32 1.07
C HIS A 545 6.20 -33.31 0.20
N THR A 546 7.12 -32.82 -0.60
CA THR A 546 7.93 -33.62 -1.53
C THR A 546 9.10 -34.25 -0.79
N MET A 547 8.92 -35.49 -0.29
CA MET A 547 9.92 -36.21 0.50
C MET A 547 11.27 -36.28 -0.18
N HIS A 548 11.31 -36.58 -1.50
CA HIS A 548 12.55 -36.70 -2.25
C HIS A 548 13.36 -35.37 -2.25
N ALA A 549 12.69 -34.25 -2.41
CA ALA A 549 13.32 -32.94 -2.34
C ALA A 549 13.86 -32.64 -0.92
N MET A 550 13.11 -33.03 0.10
CA MET A 550 13.49 -32.80 1.50
C MET A 550 14.70 -33.63 1.92
N VAL A 551 14.74 -34.91 1.53
CA VAL A 551 15.92 -35.78 1.81
C VAL A 551 17.19 -35.25 1.16
N ARG A 552 17.06 -34.63 0.00
CA ARG A 552 18.21 -34.05 -0.72
C ARG A 552 18.67 -32.70 -0.15
N LEU A 553 17.71 -31.89 0.33
CA LEU A 553 17.98 -30.47 0.66
C LEU A 553 18.24 -30.25 2.14
N ALA A 554 17.50 -30.94 3.03
CA ALA A 554 17.54 -30.67 4.46
C ALA A 554 18.73 -31.36 5.15
N ASP A 555 19.34 -30.65 6.10
CA ASP A 555 20.34 -31.23 7.00
C ASP A 555 19.66 -32.03 8.12
N ARG A 556 18.48 -31.59 8.54
CA ARG A 556 17.68 -32.20 9.60
C ARG A 556 16.19 -32.06 9.30
N LEU A 557 15.43 -33.09 9.63
CA LEU A 557 13.98 -33.09 9.54
C LEU A 557 13.33 -33.01 10.93
N LEU A 558 12.22 -32.28 10.99
CA LEU A 558 11.25 -32.25 12.07
C LEU A 558 9.92 -32.77 11.52
N VAL A 559 9.38 -33.84 12.09
CA VAL A 559 8.08 -34.37 11.71
C VAL A 559 7.03 -33.89 12.69
N LEU A 560 6.01 -33.21 12.17
CA LEU A 560 4.80 -32.86 12.92
C LEU A 560 3.67 -33.82 12.59
N ASP A 561 2.96 -34.30 13.62
CA ASP A 561 1.72 -35.01 13.48
C ASP A 561 0.74 -34.59 14.57
N HIS A 562 -0.54 -34.36 14.22
CA HIS A 562 -1.59 -33.89 15.13
C HIS A 562 -1.18 -32.75 16.07
N GLY A 563 -0.33 -31.83 15.60
CA GLY A 563 0.13 -30.67 16.38
C GLY A 563 1.29 -30.94 17.32
N GLU A 564 1.86 -32.15 17.33
CA GLU A 564 2.99 -32.55 18.17
C GLU A 564 4.23 -32.88 17.34
N VAL A 565 5.42 -32.83 17.95
CA VAL A 565 6.66 -33.29 17.33
C VAL A 565 6.74 -34.80 17.46
N LEU A 566 6.62 -35.49 16.31
CA LEU A 566 6.69 -36.95 16.25
C LEU A 566 8.14 -37.45 16.26
N ALA A 567 9.01 -36.84 15.46
CA ALA A 567 10.41 -37.20 15.32
C ALA A 567 11.27 -36.01 14.85
N THR A 568 12.54 -36.05 15.19
CA THR A 568 13.55 -35.10 14.65
C THR A 568 14.88 -35.83 14.45
N GLY A 569 15.62 -35.45 13.41
CA GLY A 569 16.94 -36.04 13.11
C GLY A 569 17.35 -35.96 11.65
N GLU A 570 18.35 -36.76 11.31
CA GLU A 570 18.87 -36.88 9.94
C GLU A 570 17.79 -37.36 8.96
N PRO A 571 17.62 -36.76 7.78
CA PRO A 571 16.51 -37.03 6.87
C PRO A 571 16.33 -38.51 6.55
N GLN A 572 17.39 -39.20 6.16
CA GLN A 572 17.30 -40.64 5.78
C GLN A 572 16.90 -41.56 6.94
N LYS A 573 17.24 -41.20 8.18
CA LYS A 573 16.84 -41.96 9.36
C LYS A 573 15.39 -41.70 9.72
N VAL A 574 14.98 -40.44 9.71
CA VAL A 574 13.64 -40.01 10.13
C VAL A 574 12.53 -40.55 9.22
N ILE A 575 12.73 -40.52 7.88
CA ILE A 575 11.70 -41.00 6.94
C ILE A 575 11.46 -42.52 7.02
N ASN A 576 12.43 -43.27 7.56
CA ASN A 576 12.32 -44.73 7.74
C ASN A 576 11.78 -45.13 9.11
N LEU A 577 11.46 -44.17 9.99
CA LEU A 577 10.86 -44.50 11.29
C LEU A 577 9.45 -45.04 11.10
N PRO A 578 9.09 -46.17 11.74
CA PRO A 578 7.75 -46.79 11.63
C PRO A 578 6.63 -45.78 11.97
N ALA A 579 6.80 -44.95 13.00
CA ALA A 579 5.85 -43.92 13.37
C ALA A 579 5.63 -42.88 12.29
N VAL A 580 6.68 -42.48 11.56
CA VAL A 580 6.60 -41.52 10.45
C VAL A 580 5.90 -42.13 9.24
N ILE A 581 6.22 -43.39 8.92
CA ILE A 581 5.56 -44.14 7.86
C ILE A 581 4.05 -44.32 8.19
N GLU A 582 3.72 -44.60 9.43
CA GLU A 582 2.34 -44.72 9.90
C GLU A 582 1.56 -43.41 9.75
N ALA A 583 2.15 -42.30 10.14
CA ALA A 583 1.53 -40.97 10.03
C ALA A 583 1.18 -40.57 8.58
N TYR A 584 2.00 -41.00 7.60
CA TYR A 584 1.78 -40.66 6.18
C TYR A 584 0.93 -41.70 5.41
N LEU A 585 1.14 -42.98 5.64
CA LEU A 585 0.56 -44.07 4.85
C LEU A 585 -0.51 -44.84 5.62
N GLY A 586 -0.63 -44.63 6.93
CA GLY A 586 -1.57 -45.31 7.81
C GLY A 586 -1.07 -46.68 8.30
N LYS A 587 -1.70 -47.20 9.35
CA LYS A 587 -1.31 -48.42 10.10
C LYS A 587 -1.04 -49.66 9.24
N ARG A 588 -1.81 -49.85 8.15
CA ARG A 588 -1.67 -51.03 7.27
C ARG A 588 -0.36 -51.08 6.49
N TRP A 589 0.20 -49.93 6.14
CA TRP A 589 1.47 -49.83 5.41
C TRP A 589 2.67 -49.90 6.35
N ALA A 590 2.57 -49.30 7.55
CA ALA A 590 3.62 -49.40 8.58
C ALA A 590 3.92 -50.87 8.95
N ALA A 591 2.90 -51.69 9.10
CA ALA A 591 3.04 -53.13 9.38
C ALA A 591 3.74 -53.93 8.24
N ARG A 592 3.58 -53.50 6.97
CA ARG A 592 4.27 -54.13 5.82
C ARG A 592 5.73 -53.66 5.65
N ALA A 593 6.09 -52.47 6.08
CA ALA A 593 7.45 -51.97 6.01
C ALA A 593 8.35 -52.49 7.15
N ALA A 594 7.73 -53.03 8.24
CA ALA A 594 8.40 -53.65 9.38
C ALA A 594 8.61 -55.15 9.26
N ALA A 595 7.96 -55.80 8.27
CA ALA A 595 8.10 -57.20 7.93
C ALA A 595 9.06 -57.40 6.74
#